data_4e6f35c121f406dfc1c5a4d5784151d1
#
_entry.id   4e6f35c121f406dfc1c5a4d5784151d1
#
_cell.length_a   1.000
_cell.length_b   1.000
_cell.length_c   1.000
_cell.angle_alpha   90.00
_cell.angle_beta   90.00
_cell.angle_gamma   90.00
#
_symmetry.space_group_name_H-M   'P 1'
#
loop_
_entity.id
_entity.type
_entity.pdbx_description
1 polymer ?
#
loop_
_entity_poly.entity_id
_entity_poly.type
_entity_poly.pdbx_seq_one_letter_code
_entity_poly.pdbx_strand_id
1 'polypeptide(L)'
;DNGVTGVVTFTESSKMLHIDYDIKGLTDGEHGFHIHQYGDLTDGCDSACAHFNPDNQVHGGLHSQVRHLGDLGNIVSKGAVAKGRLSTPTLSLNGAKRNCIVGRMIIVHEDRDDLGLGDDAESLKTGNAGKRLGCGVIGLAEPPESERKAEQFTESVPYLGMIIGAVSGYFLSKKINN
;
A
#
# COMPACT_ATOMS: atom_id res chain seq x y z
N ASP A 1 18.08 -13.23 -0.73
CA ASP A 1 16.82 -13.48 0.03
C ASP A 1 17.04 -13.10 1.49
N ASN A 2 16.41 -12.03 1.95
CA ASN A 2 16.51 -11.52 3.33
C ASN A 2 15.45 -12.14 4.27
N GLY A 3 14.67 -13.10 3.78
CA GLY A 3 13.64 -13.81 4.55
C GLY A 3 12.34 -13.03 4.78
N VAL A 4 12.21 -11.80 4.26
CA VAL A 4 10.98 -11.02 4.40
C VAL A 4 9.92 -11.53 3.41
N THR A 5 8.76 -11.91 3.94
CA THR A 5 7.62 -12.41 3.15
C THR A 5 6.32 -11.85 3.70
N GLY A 6 5.28 -11.74 2.88
CA GLY A 6 4.00 -11.28 3.39
C GLY A 6 2.94 -11.08 2.33
N VAL A 7 1.80 -10.60 2.81
CA VAL A 7 0.66 -10.19 1.98
C VAL A 7 0.19 -8.82 2.44
N VAL A 8 -0.05 -7.94 1.47
CA VAL A 8 -0.71 -6.66 1.69
C VAL A 8 -1.96 -6.63 0.82
N THR A 9 -3.11 -6.41 1.45
CA THR A 9 -4.41 -6.36 0.77
C THR A 9 -4.97 -4.95 0.82
N PHE A 10 -5.37 -4.46 -0.34
CA PHE A 10 -5.99 -3.14 -0.47
C PHE A 10 -7.46 -3.31 -0.77
N THR A 11 -8.33 -2.63 -0.01
CA THR A 11 -9.78 -2.65 -0.20
C THR A 11 -10.30 -1.23 -0.17
N GLU A 12 -10.94 -0.78 -1.25
CA GLU A 12 -11.56 0.54 -1.29
C GLU A 12 -13.06 0.41 -0.99
N SER A 13 -13.55 1.08 0.05
CA SER A 13 -14.96 1.14 0.41
C SER A 13 -15.39 2.59 0.63
N SER A 14 -16.49 3.00 0.00
CA SER A 14 -17.02 4.36 0.12
C SER A 14 -15.99 5.44 -0.27
N LYS A 15 -15.28 5.98 0.71
CA LYS A 15 -14.27 7.05 0.54
C LYS A 15 -12.94 6.72 1.23
N MET A 16 -12.76 5.48 1.66
CA MET A 16 -11.57 5.04 2.41
C MET A 16 -10.90 3.88 1.68
N LEU A 17 -9.59 3.97 1.56
CA LEU A 17 -8.75 2.83 1.22
C LEU A 17 -8.25 2.18 2.52
N HIS A 18 -8.53 0.91 2.69
CA HIS A 18 -8.02 0.07 3.77
C HIS A 18 -6.84 -0.75 3.25
N ILE A 19 -5.78 -0.83 4.05
CA ILE A 19 -4.53 -1.52 3.75
C ILE A 19 -4.27 -2.51 4.88
N ASP A 20 -4.61 -3.77 4.66
CA ASP A 20 -4.33 -4.86 5.58
C ASP A 20 -2.97 -5.46 5.25
N TYR A 21 -2.13 -5.64 6.26
CA TYR A 21 -0.80 -6.24 6.08
C TYR A 21 -0.55 -7.36 7.08
N ASP A 22 0.13 -8.41 6.59
CA ASP A 22 0.67 -9.53 7.38
C ASP A 22 2.04 -9.86 6.78
N ILE A 23 3.11 -9.32 7.39
CA ILE A 23 4.49 -9.37 6.92
C ILE A 23 5.34 -10.07 7.97
N LYS A 24 6.21 -10.99 7.54
CA LYS A 24 7.08 -11.81 8.38
C LYS A 24 8.54 -11.59 8.01
N GLY A 25 9.45 -11.88 8.95
CA GLY A 25 10.89 -11.81 8.74
C GLY A 25 11.47 -10.42 8.98
N LEU A 26 10.70 -9.47 9.51
CA LEU A 26 11.19 -8.15 9.93
C LEU A 26 11.85 -8.24 11.31
N THR A 27 12.82 -7.37 11.57
CA THR A 27 13.32 -7.15 12.94
C THR A 27 12.22 -6.55 13.82
N ASP A 28 12.34 -6.72 15.15
CA ASP A 28 11.39 -6.07 16.05
C ASP A 28 11.58 -4.55 16.05
N GLY A 29 10.49 -3.81 15.95
CA GLY A 29 10.50 -2.34 15.91
C GLY A 29 9.61 -1.75 14.83
N GLU A 30 9.83 -0.48 14.56
CA GLU A 30 9.12 0.28 13.53
C GLU A 30 9.87 0.18 12.19
N HIS A 31 9.12 0.06 11.09
CA HIS A 31 9.63 -0.03 9.73
C HIS A 31 8.86 0.91 8.83
N GLY A 32 9.56 1.75 8.07
CA GLY A 32 8.95 2.59 7.06
C GLY A 32 8.14 1.76 6.07
N PHE A 33 6.95 2.24 5.71
CA PHE A 33 6.03 1.54 4.82
C PHE A 33 5.44 2.52 3.82
N HIS A 34 5.78 2.34 2.54
CA HIS A 34 5.49 3.36 1.53
C HIS A 34 5.01 2.75 0.22
N ILE A 35 4.17 3.51 -0.50
CA ILE A 35 3.86 3.24 -1.91
C ILE A 35 4.83 4.03 -2.77
N HIS A 36 5.57 3.33 -3.62
CA HIS A 36 6.54 3.88 -4.55
C HIS A 36 5.91 4.10 -5.93
N GLN A 37 6.60 4.90 -6.75
CA GLN A 37 6.08 5.46 -8.00
C GLN A 37 5.77 4.39 -9.06
N TYR A 38 6.61 3.36 -9.20
CA TYR A 38 6.49 2.37 -10.25
C TYR A 38 6.37 0.95 -9.68
N GLY A 39 5.61 0.08 -10.37
CA GLY A 39 5.54 -1.36 -10.10
C GLY A 39 6.56 -2.14 -10.94
N ASP A 40 7.72 -1.57 -11.19
CA ASP A 40 8.80 -2.17 -11.96
C ASP A 40 9.68 -3.04 -11.05
N LEU A 41 9.94 -4.28 -11.46
CA LEU A 41 10.74 -5.28 -10.74
C LEU A 41 12.03 -5.65 -11.50
N THR A 42 12.42 -4.88 -12.52
CA THR A 42 13.60 -5.20 -13.36
C THR A 42 14.90 -5.21 -12.57
N ASP A 43 15.00 -4.40 -11.51
CA ASP A 43 16.09 -4.42 -10.54
C ASP A 43 15.53 -4.55 -9.10
N GLY A 44 14.72 -5.59 -8.89
CA GLY A 44 14.08 -5.86 -7.61
C GLY A 44 13.23 -4.69 -7.11
N CYS A 45 13.42 -4.31 -5.85
CA CYS A 45 12.68 -3.19 -5.25
C CYS A 45 13.20 -1.82 -5.69
N ASP A 46 14.42 -1.72 -6.25
CA ASP A 46 15.05 -0.43 -6.56
C ASP A 46 14.43 0.24 -7.79
N SER A 47 13.94 -0.53 -8.76
CA SER A 47 13.23 -0.01 -9.93
C SER A 47 11.91 0.72 -9.61
N ALA A 48 11.39 0.59 -8.38
CA ALA A 48 10.19 1.30 -7.95
C ALA A 48 10.38 2.83 -7.84
N CYS A 49 11.61 3.33 -7.91
CA CYS A 49 11.99 4.73 -7.77
C CYS A 49 11.61 5.34 -6.40
N ALA A 50 11.25 6.64 -6.40
CA ALA A 50 10.87 7.40 -5.21
C ALA A 50 9.46 7.05 -4.72
N HIS A 51 9.07 7.61 -3.59
CA HIS A 51 7.70 7.53 -3.09
C HIS A 51 6.71 8.12 -4.10
N PHE A 52 5.49 7.58 -4.14
CA PHE A 52 4.43 8.09 -5.00
C PHE A 52 4.04 9.51 -4.60
N ASN A 53 4.46 10.49 -5.38
CA ASN A 53 4.37 11.92 -5.08
C ASN A 53 3.84 12.73 -6.27
N PRO A 54 2.57 12.57 -6.66
CA PRO A 54 2.02 13.32 -7.79
C PRO A 54 1.85 14.81 -7.50
N ASP A 55 1.86 15.23 -6.21
CA ASP A 55 1.67 16.61 -5.78
C ASP A 55 2.97 17.37 -5.54
N ASN A 56 4.13 16.70 -5.75
CA ASN A 56 5.45 17.26 -5.56
C ASN A 56 5.67 17.92 -4.19
N GLN A 57 5.20 17.22 -3.15
CA GLN A 57 5.36 17.60 -1.75
C GLN A 57 6.68 17.05 -1.18
N VAL A 58 7.04 17.46 0.02
CA VAL A 58 8.09 16.82 0.82
C VAL A 58 7.51 15.62 1.57
N HIS A 59 8.40 14.75 2.07
CA HIS A 59 8.03 13.58 2.87
C HIS A 59 7.35 13.95 4.19
N GLY A 60 6.46 13.07 4.66
CA GLY A 60 5.78 13.20 5.95
C GLY A 60 5.10 11.91 6.38
N GLY A 61 4.50 11.92 7.56
CA GLY A 61 3.73 10.77 8.06
C GLY A 61 2.33 10.67 7.45
N LEU A 62 1.66 9.53 7.63
CA LEU A 62 0.31 9.25 7.09
C LEU A 62 -0.72 10.34 7.41
N HIS A 63 -0.60 10.99 8.55
CA HIS A 63 -1.52 12.03 9.03
C HIS A 63 -0.99 13.46 8.86
N SER A 64 0.19 13.64 8.28
CA SER A 64 0.74 14.97 7.99
C SER A 64 -0.06 15.64 6.87
N GLN A 65 -0.27 16.95 6.99
CA GLN A 65 -0.94 17.74 5.95
C GLN A 65 -0.10 17.84 4.68
N VAL A 66 1.22 17.92 4.84
CA VAL A 66 2.20 17.93 3.76
C VAL A 66 2.94 16.60 3.81
N ARG A 67 2.85 15.81 2.75
CA ARG A 67 3.50 14.52 2.57
C ARG A 67 3.40 14.05 1.13
N HIS A 68 4.15 13.04 0.74
CA HIS A 68 3.87 12.30 -0.49
C HIS A 68 2.56 11.51 -0.32
N LEU A 69 1.81 11.29 -1.37
CA LEU A 69 0.62 10.44 -1.29
C LEU A 69 0.97 9.01 -0.87
N GLY A 70 2.16 8.55 -1.24
CA GLY A 70 2.67 7.22 -0.91
C GLY A 70 3.17 7.03 0.51
N ASP A 71 3.28 8.09 1.32
CA ASP A 71 3.78 7.99 2.70
C ASP A 71 2.71 7.40 3.62
N LEU A 72 2.92 6.18 4.08
CA LEU A 72 2.02 5.48 5.00
C LEU A 72 2.55 5.46 6.44
N GLY A 73 3.77 6.02 6.66
CA GLY A 73 4.45 6.03 7.96
C GLY A 73 5.06 4.69 8.30
N ASN A 74 4.92 4.24 9.54
CA ASN A 74 5.53 3.03 10.04
C ASN A 74 4.52 1.91 10.29
N ILE A 75 4.95 0.68 10.06
CA ILE A 75 4.34 -0.54 10.61
C ILE A 75 5.22 -1.07 11.74
N VAL A 76 4.63 -1.76 12.70
CA VAL A 76 5.36 -2.28 13.88
C VAL A 76 5.48 -3.78 13.77
N SER A 77 6.71 -4.28 13.86
CA SER A 77 7.02 -5.71 13.95
C SER A 77 7.28 -6.11 15.41
N LYS A 78 6.75 -7.25 15.80
CA LYS A 78 7.00 -7.89 17.10
C LYS A 78 7.08 -9.41 16.91
N GLY A 79 8.16 -10.00 17.39
CA GLY A 79 8.43 -11.43 17.17
C GLY A 79 8.56 -11.76 15.69
N ALA A 80 9.22 -10.89 14.94
CA ALA A 80 9.43 -10.99 13.49
C ALA A 80 8.12 -10.97 12.65
N VAL A 81 7.02 -10.44 13.19
CA VAL A 81 5.73 -10.31 12.49
C VAL A 81 5.19 -8.91 12.64
N ALA A 82 4.87 -8.26 11.51
CA ALA A 82 4.10 -7.04 11.46
C ALA A 82 2.71 -7.34 10.87
N LYS A 83 1.66 -7.13 11.66
CA LYS A 83 0.28 -7.39 11.24
C LYS A 83 -0.64 -6.27 11.71
N GLY A 84 -1.44 -5.75 10.80
CA GLY A 84 -2.35 -4.65 11.13
C GLY A 84 -3.13 -4.12 9.94
N ARG A 85 -3.76 -2.96 10.17
CA ARG A 85 -4.53 -2.21 9.16
C ARG A 85 -4.20 -0.73 9.24
N LEU A 86 -3.96 -0.13 8.10
CA LEU A 86 -3.97 1.31 7.89
C LEU A 86 -5.19 1.70 7.06
N SER A 87 -5.60 2.97 7.16
CA SER A 87 -6.72 3.48 6.36
C SER A 87 -6.46 4.93 5.97
N THR A 88 -6.77 5.26 4.73
CA THR A 88 -6.57 6.62 4.21
C THR A 88 -7.65 7.00 3.18
N PRO A 89 -8.17 8.22 3.18
CA PRO A 89 -9.06 8.70 2.14
C PRO A 89 -8.32 9.26 0.92
N THR A 90 -6.98 9.37 0.97
CA THR A 90 -6.20 10.09 -0.04
C THR A 90 -5.74 9.24 -1.21
N LEU A 91 -5.83 7.92 -1.10
CA LEU A 91 -5.46 6.96 -2.13
C LEU A 91 -6.68 6.28 -2.74
N SER A 92 -6.56 5.73 -3.94
CA SER A 92 -7.65 5.07 -4.64
C SER A 92 -7.16 3.88 -5.47
N LEU A 93 -8.05 2.91 -5.68
CA LEU A 93 -7.86 1.79 -6.61
C LEU A 93 -8.45 2.10 -8.00
N ASN A 94 -9.15 3.22 -8.16
CA ASN A 94 -9.75 3.62 -9.42
C ASN A 94 -8.69 4.20 -10.38
N GLY A 95 -8.43 3.49 -11.49
CA GLY A 95 -7.43 3.86 -12.50
C GLY A 95 -7.64 5.24 -13.17
N ALA A 96 -8.86 5.78 -13.12
CA ALA A 96 -9.15 7.11 -13.66
C ALA A 96 -8.73 8.25 -12.71
N LYS A 97 -8.38 7.95 -11.46
CA LYS A 97 -8.00 8.94 -10.47
C LYS A 97 -6.48 9.16 -10.43
N ARG A 98 -6.07 10.42 -10.26
CA ARG A 98 -4.65 10.81 -10.15
C ARG A 98 -3.92 10.15 -8.97
N ASN A 99 -4.64 9.82 -7.92
CA ASN A 99 -4.16 9.15 -6.71
C ASN A 99 -4.31 7.62 -6.76
N CYS A 100 -4.49 7.04 -7.95
CA CYS A 100 -4.55 5.59 -8.12
C CYS A 100 -3.21 4.94 -7.82
N ILE A 101 -3.27 3.84 -7.04
CA ILE A 101 -2.08 3.08 -6.65
C ILE A 101 -1.91 1.76 -7.41
N VAL A 102 -2.86 1.38 -8.26
CA VAL A 102 -2.78 0.16 -9.06
C VAL A 102 -1.61 0.25 -10.05
N GLY A 103 -0.81 -0.81 -10.13
CA GLY A 103 0.41 -0.84 -10.93
C GLY A 103 1.62 -0.16 -10.27
N ARG A 104 1.48 0.37 -9.06
CA ARG A 104 2.58 0.88 -8.24
C ARG A 104 3.15 -0.22 -7.35
N MET A 105 4.11 0.12 -6.51
CA MET A 105 4.78 -0.84 -5.63
C MET A 105 4.61 -0.43 -4.17
N ILE A 106 4.20 -1.38 -3.33
CA ILE A 106 4.29 -1.24 -1.88
C ILE A 106 5.65 -1.74 -1.42
N ILE A 107 6.31 -0.99 -0.53
CA ILE A 107 7.64 -1.32 0.01
C ILE A 107 7.62 -1.24 1.53
N VAL A 108 8.27 -2.22 2.18
CA VAL A 108 8.66 -2.17 3.59
C VAL A 108 10.16 -1.94 3.70
N HIS A 109 10.56 -1.04 4.61
CA HIS A 109 11.93 -0.57 4.78
C HIS A 109 12.61 -1.18 6.00
N GLU A 110 13.95 -1.08 6.05
CA GLU A 110 14.79 -1.60 7.13
C GLU A 110 14.61 -0.82 8.42
N ASP A 111 14.56 0.51 8.32
CA ASP A 111 14.58 1.41 9.46
C ASP A 111 13.22 2.07 9.69
N ARG A 112 13.12 2.71 10.84
CA ARG A 112 11.99 3.54 11.20
C ARG A 112 11.95 4.78 10.29
N ASP A 113 10.78 5.07 9.72
CA ASP A 113 10.49 6.35 9.09
C ASP A 113 10.39 7.44 10.17
N ASP A 114 11.18 8.51 10.04
CA ASP A 114 11.18 9.67 10.94
C ASP A 114 10.04 10.66 10.67
N LEU A 115 9.22 10.39 9.66
CA LEU A 115 8.02 11.16 9.26
C LEU A 115 8.33 12.58 8.77
N GLY A 116 9.55 12.79 8.25
CA GLY A 116 10.02 14.11 7.83
C GLY A 116 10.38 15.05 8.99
N LEU A 117 10.62 14.49 10.19
CA LEU A 117 10.93 15.24 11.40
C LEU A 117 12.42 15.23 11.77
N GLY A 118 13.27 14.60 10.95
CA GLY A 118 14.72 14.63 11.10
C GLY A 118 15.33 15.98 10.69
N ASP A 119 16.59 16.17 11.08
CA ASP A 119 17.31 17.44 10.87
C ASP A 119 18.12 17.47 9.54
N ASP A 120 17.87 16.52 8.64
CA ASP A 120 18.62 16.39 7.39
C ASP A 120 17.71 16.38 6.15
N ALA A 121 18.34 16.55 4.98
CA ALA A 121 17.62 16.63 3.71
C ALA A 121 17.01 15.28 3.27
N GLU A 122 17.52 14.15 3.75
CA GLU A 122 17.01 12.82 3.42
C GLU A 122 15.71 12.55 4.16
N SER A 123 15.55 13.06 5.39
CA SER A 123 14.29 13.05 6.13
C SER A 123 13.12 13.60 5.29
N LEU A 124 13.34 14.71 4.60
CA LEU A 124 12.31 15.35 3.76
C LEU A 124 12.08 14.64 2.41
N LYS A 125 12.85 13.59 2.11
CA LYS A 125 12.71 12.79 0.88
C LYS A 125 12.19 11.39 1.16
N THR A 126 12.71 10.71 2.18
CA THR A 126 12.50 9.28 2.42
C THR A 126 12.15 8.94 3.87
N GLY A 127 12.20 9.93 4.78
CA GLY A 127 12.01 9.70 6.22
C GLY A 127 13.15 8.90 6.85
N ASN A 128 14.34 8.87 6.22
CA ASN A 128 15.49 8.09 6.70
C ASN A 128 15.18 6.60 6.91
N ALA A 129 14.21 6.04 6.17
CA ALA A 129 13.68 4.70 6.38
C ALA A 129 14.63 3.56 5.96
N GLY A 130 15.80 3.88 5.40
CA GLY A 130 16.83 2.91 5.08
C GLY A 130 16.52 2.03 3.87
N LYS A 131 17.11 0.82 3.83
CA LYS A 131 17.01 -0.09 2.71
C LYS A 131 15.60 -0.63 2.50
N ARG A 132 15.34 -1.12 1.29
CA ARG A 132 14.10 -1.77 0.89
C ARG A 132 14.19 -3.26 1.21
N LEU A 133 13.51 -3.71 2.26
CA LEU A 133 13.55 -5.10 2.70
C LEU A 133 12.62 -6.00 1.90
N GLY A 134 11.49 -5.46 1.47
CA GLY A 134 10.55 -6.22 0.67
C GLY A 134 9.62 -5.32 -0.11
N CYS A 135 9.18 -5.81 -1.26
CA CYS A 135 8.30 -5.06 -2.15
C CYS A 135 7.31 -5.96 -2.91
N GLY A 136 6.23 -5.36 -3.35
CA GLY A 136 5.26 -6.06 -4.18
C GLY A 136 4.47 -5.09 -5.07
N VAL A 137 4.25 -5.49 -6.32
CA VAL A 137 3.40 -4.73 -7.24
C VAL A 137 1.94 -4.82 -6.80
N ILE A 138 1.26 -3.69 -6.76
CA ILE A 138 -0.18 -3.62 -6.43
C ILE A 138 -0.96 -4.00 -7.69
N GLY A 139 -1.41 -5.24 -7.73
CA GLY A 139 -2.18 -5.82 -8.83
C GLY A 139 -3.61 -6.18 -8.42
N LEU A 140 -4.43 -6.50 -9.42
CA LEU A 140 -5.78 -7.01 -9.19
C LEU A 140 -5.72 -8.37 -8.49
N ALA A 141 -6.62 -8.58 -7.54
CA ALA A 141 -6.84 -9.86 -6.88
C ALA A 141 -8.24 -10.40 -7.17
N GLU A 142 -8.36 -11.70 -7.12
CA GLU A 142 -9.67 -12.33 -7.16
C GLU A 142 -10.47 -11.98 -5.89
N PRO A 143 -11.72 -11.49 -6.02
CA PRO A 143 -12.54 -11.18 -4.86
C PRO A 143 -12.82 -12.43 -4.02
N PRO A 144 -13.04 -12.30 -2.70
CA PRO A 144 -13.43 -13.41 -1.85
C PRO A 144 -14.68 -14.12 -2.38
N GLU A 145 -14.77 -15.44 -2.13
CA GLU A 145 -15.90 -16.25 -2.61
C GLU A 145 -17.27 -15.72 -2.16
N SER A 146 -17.34 -15.13 -0.98
CA SER A 146 -18.54 -14.48 -0.45
C SER A 146 -19.07 -13.34 -1.33
N GLU A 147 -18.17 -12.58 -1.94
CA GLU A 147 -18.54 -11.46 -2.81
C GLU A 147 -18.85 -11.90 -4.23
N ARG A 148 -18.12 -12.90 -4.75
CA ARG A 148 -18.43 -13.53 -6.05
C ARG A 148 -19.84 -14.12 -6.08
N LYS A 149 -20.29 -14.72 -4.98
CA LYS A 149 -21.66 -15.25 -4.86
C LYS A 149 -22.71 -14.13 -4.83
N ALA A 150 -22.37 -12.98 -4.25
CA ALA A 150 -23.28 -11.83 -4.22
C ALA A 150 -23.47 -11.21 -5.61
N GLU A 151 -22.39 -11.10 -6.41
CA GLU A 151 -22.46 -10.61 -7.80
C GLU A 151 -23.27 -11.54 -8.71
N GLN A 152 -23.06 -12.85 -8.61
CA GLN A 152 -23.86 -13.85 -9.35
C GLN A 152 -25.34 -13.80 -9.01
N PHE A 153 -25.69 -13.48 -7.76
CA PHE A 153 -27.09 -13.37 -7.34
C PHE A 153 -27.76 -12.10 -7.90
N THR A 154 -27.03 -11.00 -8.05
CA THR A 154 -27.54 -9.74 -8.63
C THR A 154 -27.74 -9.85 -10.14
N GLU A 155 -26.93 -10.61 -10.88
CA GLU A 155 -27.12 -10.86 -12.31
C GLU A 155 -28.32 -11.77 -12.63
N SER A 156 -28.74 -12.59 -11.67
CA SER A 156 -29.88 -13.52 -11.84
C SER A 156 -31.25 -12.92 -11.57
N VAL A 157 -31.34 -11.66 -11.11
CA VAL A 157 -32.61 -10.96 -10.86
C VAL A 157 -32.93 -10.05 -12.07
N PRO A 158 -34.03 -10.27 -12.78
CA PRO A 158 -34.39 -9.40 -13.90
C PRO A 158 -34.61 -7.97 -13.39
N TYR A 159 -33.98 -7.05 -14.09
CA TYR A 159 -33.89 -5.62 -13.88
C TYR A 159 -35.20 -4.97 -13.40
N LEU A 160 -35.30 -4.65 -12.13
CA LEU A 160 -36.23 -3.65 -11.62
C LEU A 160 -35.39 -2.66 -10.77
N GLY A 161 -35.18 -1.51 -11.33
CA GLY A 161 -34.20 -0.47 -10.97
C GLY A 161 -33.91 -0.27 -9.50
N MET A 162 -32.67 -0.52 -9.12
CA MET A 162 -31.98 0.21 -8.06
C MET A 162 -30.46 0.09 -8.27
N ILE A 163 -29.84 1.17 -8.71
CA ILE A 163 -28.37 1.26 -8.83
C ILE A 163 -27.83 1.43 -7.41
N ILE A 164 -27.33 0.34 -6.82
CA ILE A 164 -26.41 0.41 -5.69
C ILE A 164 -25.05 -0.05 -6.21
N GLY A 165 -24.30 0.92 -6.73
CA GLY A 165 -22.94 0.70 -7.18
C GLY A 165 -21.96 0.67 -5.98
N ALA A 166 -21.71 -0.49 -5.43
CA ALA A 166 -20.51 -0.73 -4.64
C ALA A 166 -19.51 -1.49 -5.51
N VAL A 167 -18.59 -0.78 -6.16
CA VAL A 167 -17.44 -1.41 -6.80
C VAL A 167 -16.39 -1.67 -5.73
N SER A 168 -16.39 -2.87 -5.16
CA SER A 168 -15.33 -3.34 -4.29
C SER A 168 -14.22 -3.94 -5.17
N GLY A 169 -13.12 -3.21 -5.33
CA GLY A 169 -11.91 -3.73 -5.98
C GLY A 169 -10.96 -4.31 -4.95
N TYR A 170 -10.61 -5.60 -5.09
CA TYR A 170 -9.58 -6.25 -4.28
C TYR A 170 -8.26 -6.27 -5.03
N PHE A 171 -7.18 -5.90 -4.36
CA PHE A 171 -5.84 -5.90 -4.92
C PHE A 171 -4.88 -6.58 -3.95
N LEU A 172 -4.19 -7.59 -4.44
CA LEU A 172 -3.15 -8.30 -3.70
C LEU A 172 -1.78 -7.94 -4.26
N SER A 173 -0.89 -7.49 -3.40
CA SER A 173 0.53 -7.61 -3.66
C SER A 173 0.94 -9.04 -3.31
N LYS A 174 1.16 -9.88 -4.31
CA LYS A 174 1.53 -11.28 -4.09
C LYS A 174 3.03 -11.41 -4.19
N LYS A 175 3.64 -11.84 -3.10
CA LYS A 175 5.04 -12.21 -2.93
C LYS A 175 6.03 -11.04 -2.87
N ILE A 176 6.32 -10.64 -1.64
CA ILE A 176 7.55 -9.92 -1.31
C ILE A 176 8.69 -10.92 -1.46
N ASN A 177 9.42 -10.84 -2.59
CA ASN A 177 10.65 -11.58 -2.83
C ASN A 177 11.72 -10.56 -3.21
N ASN A 178 12.88 -10.74 -2.66
CA ASN A 178 14.12 -10.15 -3.14
C ASN A 178 14.76 -11.07 -4.15
#